data_8a10d2133166f6a107a97f69990d2763
#
_entry.id   8a10d2133166f6a107a97f69990d2763
#
_cell.length_a   1.000
_cell.length_b   1.000
_cell.length_c   1.000
_cell.angle_alpha   90.00
_cell.angle_beta   90.00
_cell.angle_gamma   90.00
#
_symmetry.space_group_name_H-M   'P 1'
#
loop_
_entity.id
_entity.type
_entity.pdbx_description
1 polymer ?
#
loop_
_entity_poly.entity_id
_entity_poly.type
_entity_poly.pdbx_seq_one_letter_code
_entity_poly.pdbx_strand_id
1 'polypeptide(L)'
;MDLPHEQIKTKNPFDLIFANILLAPLLAIATDISKYSLSGGYVVLSGILSEQAELVVNKYTGVGFSLSNQIEIGEWVTIIFRKS
;
A
#
# COMPACT_ATOMS: atom_id res chain seq x y z
N MET A 1 -0.62 -15.77 5.99
CA MET A 1 0.02 -14.69 6.79
C MET A 1 -1.04 -13.74 7.29
N ASP A 2 -1.01 -13.47 8.58
CA ASP A 2 -1.93 -12.51 9.17
C ASP A 2 -1.40 -11.09 8.96
N LEU A 3 -2.29 -10.17 8.61
CA LEU A 3 -1.94 -8.77 8.47
C LEU A 3 -1.77 -8.12 9.85
N PRO A 4 -0.79 -7.22 10.01
CA PRO A 4 -0.59 -6.54 11.30
C PRO A 4 -1.69 -5.51 11.55
N HIS A 5 -2.67 -5.90 12.35
CA HIS A 5 -3.87 -5.09 12.61
C HIS A 5 -3.58 -3.70 13.17
N GLU A 6 -2.47 -3.55 13.89
CA GLU A 6 -2.11 -2.26 14.48
C GLU A 6 -1.70 -1.22 13.44
N GLN A 7 -1.17 -1.68 12.30
CA GLN A 7 -0.62 -0.81 11.26
C GLN A 7 -1.45 -0.81 9.99
N ILE A 8 -2.36 -1.75 9.85
CA ILE A 8 -3.22 -1.85 8.66
C ILE A 8 -4.67 -1.70 9.12
N LYS A 9 -5.33 -0.70 8.58
CA LYS A 9 -6.74 -0.47 8.81
C LYS A 9 -7.50 -0.68 7.53
N THR A 10 -8.61 -1.39 7.61
CA THR A 10 -9.44 -1.67 6.44
C THR A 10 -10.84 -1.12 6.66
N LYS A 11 -11.44 -0.68 5.58
CA LYS A 11 -12.86 -0.36 5.54
C LYS A 11 -13.56 -1.52 4.89
N ASN A 12 -14.55 -2.08 5.58
CA ASN A 12 -15.27 -3.26 5.11
C ASN A 12 -16.02 -2.95 3.82
N PRO A 13 -15.97 -3.81 2.79
CA PRO A 13 -15.30 -5.13 2.74
C PRO A 13 -13.91 -5.12 2.08
N PHE A 14 -13.00 -4.26 2.47
CA PHE A 14 -11.64 -4.15 1.93
C PHE A 14 -11.57 -3.35 0.62
N ASP A 15 -12.46 -2.40 0.45
CA ASP A 15 -12.39 -1.45 -0.66
C ASP A 15 -11.39 -0.31 -0.39
N LEU A 16 -10.96 -0.17 0.86
CA LEU A 16 -9.96 0.80 1.27
C LEU A 16 -9.06 0.20 2.36
N ILE A 17 -7.76 0.18 2.11
CA ILE A 17 -6.76 -0.30 3.06
C ILE A 17 -5.76 0.81 3.34
N PHE A 18 -5.52 1.08 4.62
CA PHE A 18 -4.44 1.97 5.06
C PHE A 18 -3.33 1.15 5.69
N ALA A 19 -2.09 1.43 5.29
CA ALA A 19 -0.92 0.80 5.89
C ALA A 19 0.13 1.85 6.23
N ASN A 20 0.66 1.79 7.44
CA ASN A 20 1.74 2.66 7.89
C ASN A 20 2.74 1.78 8.63
N ILE A 21 3.57 1.08 7.87
CA ILE A 21 4.55 0.11 8.39
C ILE A 21 5.89 0.32 7.70
N LEU A 22 6.92 -0.30 8.26
CA LEU A 22 8.27 -0.21 7.73
C LEU A 22 8.35 -0.85 6.33
N LEU A 23 9.35 -0.42 5.55
CA LEU A 23 9.50 -0.83 4.15
C LEU A 23 9.55 -2.35 3.96
N ALA A 24 10.39 -3.06 4.69
CA ALA A 24 10.56 -4.49 4.48
C ALA A 24 9.27 -5.28 4.72
N PRO A 25 8.56 -5.10 5.86
CA PRO A 25 7.24 -5.70 6.03
C PRO A 25 6.24 -5.27 4.97
N LEU A 26 6.27 -4.00 4.57
CA LEU A 26 5.35 -3.46 3.57
C LEU A 26 5.50 -4.18 2.23
N LEU A 27 6.74 -4.43 1.79
CA LEU A 27 7.01 -5.17 0.57
C LEU A 27 6.61 -6.65 0.72
N ALA A 28 6.85 -7.24 1.89
CA ALA A 28 6.55 -8.64 2.14
C ALA A 28 5.04 -8.93 2.09
N ILE A 29 4.20 -8.01 2.54
CA ILE A 29 2.75 -8.23 2.60
C ILE A 29 2.01 -7.77 1.34
N ALA A 30 2.71 -7.26 0.33
CA ALA A 30 2.06 -6.71 -0.87
C ALA A 30 1.13 -7.72 -1.54
N THR A 31 1.55 -8.97 -1.67
CA THR A 31 0.72 -10.03 -2.26
C THR A 31 -0.54 -10.28 -1.42
N ASP A 32 -0.41 -10.28 -0.09
CA ASP A 32 -1.55 -10.48 0.80
C ASP A 32 -2.52 -9.31 0.70
N ILE A 33 -2.00 -8.08 0.69
CA ILE A 33 -2.84 -6.89 0.50
C ILE A 33 -3.60 -6.99 -0.82
N SER A 34 -2.94 -7.43 -1.89
CA SER A 34 -3.59 -7.63 -3.19
C SER A 34 -4.73 -8.64 -3.10
N LYS A 35 -4.52 -9.76 -2.41
CA LYS A 35 -5.54 -10.80 -2.24
C LYS A 35 -6.78 -10.29 -1.51
N TYR A 36 -6.60 -9.42 -0.52
CA TYR A 36 -7.70 -8.93 0.30
C TYR A 36 -8.34 -7.67 -0.27
N SER A 37 -7.79 -7.10 -1.33
CA SER A 37 -8.35 -5.90 -1.96
C SER A 37 -9.38 -6.26 -3.02
N LEU A 38 -10.51 -5.58 -3.00
CA LEU A 38 -11.51 -5.74 -4.05
C LEU A 38 -11.05 -5.00 -5.31
N SER A 39 -11.42 -5.53 -6.47
CA SER A 39 -11.17 -4.86 -7.74
C SER A 39 -11.80 -3.46 -7.71
N GLY A 40 -11.01 -2.46 -8.08
CA GLY A 40 -11.43 -1.06 -7.99
C GLY A 40 -11.25 -0.43 -6.62
N GLY A 41 -10.86 -1.20 -5.60
CA GLY A 41 -10.58 -0.68 -4.27
C GLY A 41 -9.25 0.04 -4.20
N TYR A 42 -9.02 0.77 -3.13
CA TYR A 42 -7.82 1.59 -2.94
C TYR A 42 -6.97 1.10 -1.78
N VAL A 43 -5.67 1.29 -1.92
CA VAL A 43 -4.71 1.07 -0.84
C VAL A 43 -3.93 2.37 -0.65
N VAL A 44 -3.86 2.84 0.59
CA VAL A 44 -3.12 4.05 0.95
C VAL A 44 -1.94 3.63 1.83
N LEU A 45 -0.74 3.85 1.33
CA LEU A 45 0.50 3.51 2.04
C LEU A 45 1.17 4.81 2.47
N SER A 46 1.41 4.97 3.76
CA SER A 46 2.05 6.17 4.31
C SER A 46 3.28 5.81 5.13
N GLY A 47 4.07 6.83 5.50
CA GLY A 47 5.29 6.61 6.26
C GLY A 47 6.44 6.06 5.43
N ILE A 48 6.40 6.31 4.11
CA ILE A 48 7.43 5.87 3.18
C ILE A 48 8.40 7.01 2.95
N LEU A 49 9.71 6.74 3.02
CA LEU A 49 10.71 7.72 2.63
C LEU A 49 10.72 7.89 1.12
N SER A 50 10.96 9.12 0.65
CA SER A 50 10.96 9.40 -0.80
C SER A 50 11.94 8.50 -1.56
N GLU A 51 13.08 8.17 -0.97
CA GLU A 51 14.05 7.26 -1.59
C GLU A 51 13.56 5.82 -1.69
N GLN A 52 12.50 5.45 -0.95
CA GLN A 52 11.92 4.11 -0.96
C GLN A 52 10.71 4.00 -1.88
N ALA A 53 10.18 5.14 -2.33
CA ALA A 53 8.91 5.18 -3.05
C ALA A 53 8.92 4.32 -4.33
N GLU A 54 10.02 4.36 -5.09
CA GLU A 54 10.13 3.60 -6.34
C GLU A 54 10.05 2.10 -6.09
N LEU A 55 10.69 1.60 -5.04
CA LEU A 55 10.62 0.18 -4.68
C LEU A 55 9.19 -0.25 -4.36
N VAL A 56 8.48 0.60 -3.61
CA VAL A 56 7.09 0.32 -3.23
C VAL A 56 6.18 0.33 -4.46
N VAL A 57 6.33 1.33 -5.33
CA VAL A 57 5.52 1.42 -6.55
C VAL A 57 5.75 0.20 -7.43
N ASN A 58 7.01 -0.20 -7.63
CA ASN A 58 7.34 -1.36 -8.46
C ASN A 58 6.76 -2.65 -7.89
N LYS A 59 6.85 -2.84 -6.58
CA LYS A 59 6.33 -4.04 -5.94
C LYS A 59 4.81 -4.12 -6.05
N TYR A 60 4.11 -3.04 -5.75
CA TYR A 60 2.65 -3.04 -5.75
C TYR A 60 2.05 -3.10 -7.15
N THR A 61 2.67 -2.43 -8.13
CA THR A 61 2.23 -2.58 -9.53
C THR A 61 2.45 -3.99 -10.04
N GLY A 62 3.48 -4.67 -9.55
CA GLY A 62 3.75 -6.07 -9.90
C GLY A 62 2.74 -7.07 -9.36
N VAL A 63 1.95 -6.70 -8.36
CA VAL A 63 0.93 -7.59 -7.76
C VAL A 63 -0.50 -7.14 -8.06
N GLY A 64 -0.70 -6.32 -9.08
CA GLY A 64 -2.03 -6.01 -9.59
C GLY A 64 -2.60 -4.66 -9.18
N PHE A 65 -1.75 -3.73 -8.72
CA PHE A 65 -2.19 -2.37 -8.41
C PHE A 65 -1.73 -1.40 -9.48
N SER A 66 -2.49 -0.31 -9.63
CA SER A 66 -2.10 0.83 -10.45
C SER A 66 -1.85 2.02 -9.54
N LEU A 67 -0.82 2.80 -9.83
CA LEU A 67 -0.55 4.02 -9.09
C LEU A 67 -1.65 5.05 -9.38
N SER A 68 -2.35 5.47 -8.33
CA SER A 68 -3.41 6.47 -8.46
C SER A 68 -2.86 7.87 -8.16
N ASN A 69 -2.12 8.01 -7.05
CA ASN A 69 -1.57 9.30 -6.67
C ASN A 69 -0.37 9.10 -5.74
N GLN A 70 0.47 10.12 -5.65
CA GLN A 70 1.63 10.13 -4.77
C GLN A 70 1.78 11.54 -4.21
N ILE A 71 1.81 11.65 -2.89
CA ILE A 71 1.89 12.91 -2.20
C ILE A 71 3.21 12.95 -1.43
N GLU A 72 4.04 13.94 -1.70
CA GLU A 72 5.31 14.15 -1.01
C GLU A 72 5.20 15.35 -0.07
N ILE A 73 5.63 15.14 1.18
CA ILE A 73 5.75 16.21 2.16
C ILE A 73 7.10 16.05 2.83
N GLY A 74 8.04 16.96 2.52
CA GLY A 74 9.40 16.83 2.97
C GLY A 74 10.04 15.57 2.40
N GLU A 75 10.53 14.69 3.27
CA GLU A 75 11.13 13.42 2.88
C GLU A 75 10.15 12.23 3.00
N TRP A 76 8.89 12.51 3.35
CA TRP A 76 7.87 11.48 3.52
C TRP A 76 6.91 11.45 2.36
N VAL A 77 6.49 10.24 1.99
CA VAL A 77 5.61 10.01 0.84
C VAL A 77 4.41 9.17 1.27
N THR A 78 3.25 9.56 0.78
CA THR A 78 2.03 8.76 0.84
C THR A 78 1.69 8.33 -0.58
N ILE A 79 1.51 7.03 -0.80
CA ILE A 79 1.23 6.48 -2.12
C ILE A 79 -0.16 5.85 -2.11
N ILE A 80 -0.96 6.20 -3.10
CA ILE A 80 -2.32 5.69 -3.25
C ILE A 80 -2.37 4.80 -4.48
N PHE A 81 -2.73 3.53 -4.27
CA PHE A 81 -2.89 2.56 -5.34
C PHE A 81 -4.35 2.19 -5.51
N ARG A 82 -4.71 1.81 -6.72
CA ARG A 82 -6.01 1.24 -7.03
C ARG A 82 -5.83 -0.19 -7.50
N LYS A 83 -6.67 -1.09 -6.98
CA LYS A 83 -6.64 -2.50 -7.39
C LYS A 83 -7.22 -2.65 -8.79
N SER A 84 -6.50 -3.30 -9.66
CA SER A 84 -6.93 -3.56 -11.03
C SER A 84 -8.06 -4.60 -11.12
#